data_21460aebc0012f93a092e34add4da961
#
_entry.id   21460aebc0012f93a092e34add4da961
#
_cell.length_a   1.000
_cell.length_b   1.000
_cell.length_c   1.000
_cell.angle_alpha   90.00
_cell.angle_beta   90.00
_cell.angle_gamma   90.00
#
_symmetry.space_group_name_H-M   'P 1'
#
loop_
_entity.id
_entity.type
_entity.pdbx_description
1 polymer ?
#
loop_
_entity_poly.entity_id
_entity_poly.type
_entity_poly.pdbx_seq_one_letter_code
_entity_poly.pdbx_strand_id
1 'polypeptide(L)'
;MKAPESGYFVSGTDGYETVLTTELLDTLTPEKLDALQPDPASTGVGSIVTGYRWYFAAVLEKEQAAALQQRETVRLYFPELSRQPLTMRLYRLQSGDDGRAILILESDEMLPDYLTCRQQDADLLMGTYTGLKVPAQALRQKDGQWGVYVLDGSTAEFKPIQWIYQTESYYLVPSAESAKKGLYRYDRMIVQGKDLADDKVIR
;
A
#
# COMPACT_ATOMS: atom_id res chain seq x y z
N MET A 1 -14.35 -42.15 -4.25
CA MET A 1 -14.84 -41.25 -3.16
C MET A 1 -15.34 -39.97 -3.84
N LYS A 2 -16.54 -39.48 -3.53
CA LYS A 2 -17.06 -38.22 -4.10
C LYS A 2 -16.94 -37.17 -2.99
N ALA A 3 -16.50 -35.94 -3.35
CA ALA A 3 -16.54 -34.81 -2.42
C ALA A 3 -18.02 -34.54 -2.02
N PRO A 4 -18.30 -34.22 -0.76
CA PRO A 4 -19.65 -33.92 -0.30
C PRO A 4 -20.21 -32.64 -0.94
N GLU A 5 -19.34 -31.68 -1.25
CA GLU A 5 -19.69 -30.38 -1.84
C GLU A 5 -18.62 -29.96 -2.87
N SER A 6 -18.98 -29.00 -3.73
CA SER A 6 -18.05 -28.37 -4.66
C SER A 6 -17.20 -27.32 -3.94
N GLY A 7 -15.90 -27.35 -4.13
CA GLY A 7 -14.98 -26.42 -3.48
C GLY A 7 -13.52 -26.72 -3.80
N TYR A 8 -12.64 -25.97 -3.18
CA TYR A 8 -11.20 -26.19 -3.24
C TYR A 8 -10.78 -27.13 -2.11
N PHE A 9 -10.13 -28.23 -2.43
CA PHE A 9 -9.57 -29.11 -1.42
C PHE A 9 -8.17 -28.62 -1.02
N VAL A 10 -7.99 -28.35 0.27
CA VAL A 10 -6.72 -28.00 0.91
C VAL A 10 -6.27 -29.21 1.71
N SER A 11 -5.09 -29.76 1.38
CA SER A 11 -4.51 -30.90 2.07
C SER A 11 -3.94 -30.51 3.43
N GLY A 12 -4.19 -31.31 4.45
CA GLY A 12 -3.78 -31.06 5.83
C GLY A 12 -4.74 -30.12 6.56
N THR A 13 -4.56 -30.05 7.87
CA THR A 13 -5.24 -29.13 8.79
C THR A 13 -4.17 -28.47 9.65
N ASP A 14 -4.38 -27.20 9.97
CA ASP A 14 -3.43 -26.40 10.77
C ASP A 14 -4.00 -26.01 12.14
N GLY A 15 -5.21 -26.47 12.44
CA GLY A 15 -5.89 -26.21 13.71
C GLY A 15 -6.68 -24.91 13.73
N TYR A 16 -6.67 -24.12 12.68
CA TYR A 16 -7.43 -22.87 12.62
C TYR A 16 -8.82 -23.04 11.97
N GLU A 17 -9.16 -24.19 11.43
CA GLU A 17 -10.41 -24.46 10.74
C GLU A 17 -11.65 -24.26 11.62
N THR A 18 -11.50 -24.56 12.92
CA THR A 18 -12.56 -24.40 13.93
C THR A 18 -12.48 -23.07 14.68
N VAL A 19 -11.36 -22.37 14.58
CA VAL A 19 -11.10 -21.13 15.32
C VAL A 19 -11.44 -19.91 14.46
N LEU A 20 -10.99 -19.92 13.18
CA LEU A 20 -11.24 -18.83 12.24
C LEU A 20 -12.56 -19.04 11.51
N THR A 21 -13.67 -18.76 12.20
CA THR A 21 -15.02 -18.86 11.65
C THR A 21 -15.57 -17.48 11.26
N THR A 22 -16.61 -17.46 10.44
CA THR A 22 -17.26 -16.20 10.03
C THR A 22 -17.93 -15.49 11.21
N GLU A 23 -18.40 -16.22 12.21
CA GLU A 23 -18.99 -15.68 13.43
C GLU A 23 -17.99 -14.92 14.28
N LEU A 24 -16.71 -15.29 14.19
CA LEU A 24 -15.63 -14.56 14.88
C LEU A 24 -15.50 -13.13 14.37
N LEU A 25 -15.74 -12.87 13.08
CA LEU A 25 -15.53 -11.57 12.46
C LEU A 25 -16.28 -10.44 13.16
N ASP A 26 -17.50 -10.70 13.64
CA ASP A 26 -18.33 -9.68 14.28
C ASP A 26 -17.88 -9.35 15.71
N THR A 27 -17.12 -10.23 16.34
CA THR A 27 -16.67 -10.11 17.73
C THR A 27 -15.16 -9.98 17.88
N LEU A 28 -14.42 -9.98 16.78
CA LEU A 28 -12.97 -9.90 16.77
C LEU A 28 -12.50 -8.53 17.26
N THR A 29 -11.56 -8.53 18.19
CA THR A 29 -10.88 -7.33 18.71
C THR A 29 -9.37 -7.48 18.50
N PRO A 30 -8.56 -6.40 18.64
CA PRO A 30 -7.11 -6.50 18.56
C PRO A 30 -6.55 -7.59 19.50
N GLU A 31 -6.98 -7.61 20.74
CA GLU A 31 -6.50 -8.55 21.76
C GLU A 31 -6.90 -10.00 21.42
N LYS A 32 -8.11 -10.19 20.88
CA LYS A 32 -8.55 -11.51 20.45
C LYS A 32 -7.75 -12.02 19.27
N LEU A 33 -7.43 -11.14 18.30
CA LEU A 33 -6.61 -11.52 17.15
C LEU A 33 -5.21 -11.93 17.59
N ASP A 34 -4.57 -11.14 18.47
CA ASP A 34 -3.24 -11.45 19.03
C ASP A 34 -3.22 -12.76 19.85
N ALA A 35 -4.33 -13.09 20.49
CA ALA A 35 -4.46 -14.28 21.35
C ALA A 35 -4.90 -15.53 20.60
N LEU A 36 -5.16 -15.46 19.28
CA LEU A 36 -5.58 -16.62 18.50
C LEU A 36 -4.52 -17.72 18.52
N GLN A 37 -4.95 -18.92 18.84
CA GLN A 37 -4.10 -20.11 18.82
C GLN A 37 -4.81 -21.22 18.05
N PRO A 38 -4.08 -22.10 17.35
CA PRO A 38 -4.68 -23.24 16.69
C PRO A 38 -5.26 -24.23 17.72
N ASP A 39 -6.37 -24.85 17.36
CA ASP A 39 -6.95 -25.95 18.15
C ASP A 39 -6.14 -27.24 17.91
N PRO A 40 -5.40 -27.73 18.90
CA PRO A 40 -4.59 -28.94 18.75
C PRO A 40 -5.43 -30.21 18.53
N ALA A 41 -6.73 -30.16 18.82
CA ALA A 41 -7.64 -31.29 18.59
C ALA A 41 -8.17 -31.33 17.14
N SER A 42 -7.97 -30.25 16.35
CA SER A 42 -8.35 -30.23 14.95
C SER A 42 -7.37 -31.04 14.12
N THR A 43 -7.70 -32.30 13.89
CA THR A 43 -6.89 -33.22 13.07
C THR A 43 -7.72 -33.73 11.89
N GLY A 44 -7.13 -33.64 10.69
CA GLY A 44 -7.82 -34.10 9.46
C GLY A 44 -6.84 -34.30 8.32
N VAL A 45 -7.30 -34.96 7.29
CA VAL A 45 -6.57 -35.13 6.02
C VAL A 45 -6.60 -33.88 5.15
N GLY A 46 -7.51 -32.95 5.44
CA GLY A 46 -7.67 -31.68 4.73
C GLY A 46 -9.04 -31.10 4.95
N SER A 47 -9.26 -29.92 4.37
CA SER A 47 -10.50 -29.17 4.40
C SER A 47 -11.01 -28.87 2.98
N ILE A 48 -12.32 -28.63 2.84
CA ILE A 48 -12.92 -28.17 1.59
C ILE A 48 -13.39 -26.74 1.80
N VAL A 49 -12.79 -25.83 1.05
CA VAL A 49 -13.21 -24.42 1.05
C VAL A 49 -14.31 -24.26 0.01
N THR A 50 -15.54 -24.05 0.47
CA THR A 50 -16.75 -23.98 -0.38
C THR A 50 -17.17 -22.56 -0.72
N GLY A 51 -16.64 -21.55 0.02
CA GLY A 51 -16.95 -20.14 -0.19
C GLY A 51 -16.06 -19.49 -1.26
N TYR A 52 -16.60 -18.47 -1.92
CA TYR A 52 -15.83 -17.58 -2.81
C TYR A 52 -15.34 -16.32 -2.11
N ARG A 53 -15.71 -16.15 -0.85
CA ARG A 53 -15.38 -14.96 -0.07
C ARG A 53 -14.41 -15.32 1.03
N TRP A 54 -13.39 -14.49 1.18
CA TRP A 54 -12.42 -14.63 2.24
C TRP A 54 -12.15 -13.28 2.90
N TYR A 55 -11.55 -13.30 4.07
CA TYR A 55 -11.34 -12.15 4.91
C TYR A 55 -9.89 -12.04 5.31
N PHE A 56 -9.42 -10.79 5.40
CA PHE A 56 -8.13 -10.46 5.98
C PHE A 56 -8.36 -9.59 7.21
N ALA A 57 -7.85 -10.02 8.36
CA ALA A 57 -7.91 -9.26 9.60
C ALA A 57 -6.52 -8.80 10.01
N ALA A 58 -6.43 -7.54 10.45
CA ALA A 58 -5.18 -6.95 10.92
C ALA A 58 -5.43 -5.97 12.07
N VAL A 59 -4.42 -5.81 12.92
CA VAL A 59 -4.40 -4.76 13.94
C VAL A 59 -3.67 -3.54 13.36
N LEU A 60 -4.29 -2.37 13.50
CA LEU A 60 -3.76 -1.09 13.08
C LEU A 60 -3.57 -0.16 14.27
N GLU A 61 -2.62 0.76 14.17
CA GLU A 61 -2.53 1.90 15.04
C GLU A 61 -3.67 2.89 14.75
N LYS A 62 -4.05 3.67 15.75
CA LYS A 62 -5.18 4.60 15.68
C LYS A 62 -5.11 5.58 14.51
N GLU A 63 -3.90 6.07 14.21
CA GLU A 63 -3.65 7.02 13.12
C GLU A 63 -3.90 6.37 11.75
N GLN A 64 -3.48 5.13 11.58
CA GLN A 64 -3.72 4.35 10.37
C GLN A 64 -5.22 4.08 10.19
N ALA A 65 -5.89 3.69 11.26
CA ALA A 65 -7.33 3.44 11.26
C ALA A 65 -8.13 4.71 10.91
N ALA A 66 -7.76 5.86 11.47
CA ALA A 66 -8.42 7.14 11.18
C ALA A 66 -8.38 7.50 9.69
N ALA A 67 -7.29 7.19 9.01
CA ALA A 67 -7.14 7.44 7.57
C ALA A 67 -8.01 6.51 6.68
N LEU A 68 -8.58 5.45 7.25
CA LEU A 68 -9.44 4.50 6.56
C LEU A 68 -10.93 4.69 6.83
N GLN A 69 -11.34 5.48 7.83
CA GLN A 69 -12.73 5.59 8.30
C GLN A 69 -13.76 5.94 7.22
N GLN A 70 -13.35 6.67 6.17
CA GLN A 70 -14.23 7.10 5.09
C GLN A 70 -14.04 6.28 3.80
N ARG A 71 -13.32 5.17 3.86
CA ARG A 71 -13.05 4.34 2.69
C ARG A 71 -13.97 3.13 2.66
N GLU A 72 -14.54 2.86 1.50
CA GLU A 72 -15.31 1.64 1.24
C GLU A 72 -14.39 0.48 0.82
N THR A 73 -13.27 0.82 0.20
CA THR A 73 -12.28 -0.15 -0.29
C THR A 73 -10.87 0.23 0.14
N VAL A 74 -10.05 -0.77 0.30
CA VAL A 74 -8.65 -0.66 0.67
C VAL A 74 -7.81 -1.50 -0.28
N ARG A 75 -6.62 -1.03 -0.63
CA ARG A 75 -5.68 -1.80 -1.45
C ARG A 75 -4.59 -2.37 -0.56
N LEU A 76 -4.46 -3.69 -0.59
CA LEU A 76 -3.37 -4.41 0.05
C LEU A 76 -2.41 -4.97 -0.99
N TYR A 77 -1.14 -4.97 -0.64
CA TYR A 77 -0.12 -5.69 -1.38
C TYR A 77 0.47 -6.77 -0.47
N PHE A 78 0.46 -8.01 -0.95
CA PHE A 78 1.03 -9.16 -0.27
C PHE A 78 2.34 -9.54 -0.98
N PRO A 79 3.50 -9.14 -0.46
CA PRO A 79 4.79 -9.29 -1.16
C PRO A 79 5.12 -10.74 -1.54
N GLU A 80 4.71 -11.69 -0.71
CA GLU A 80 5.01 -13.12 -0.91
C GLU A 80 3.97 -13.87 -1.75
N LEU A 81 2.75 -13.31 -1.91
CA LEU A 81 1.64 -14.00 -2.56
C LEU A 81 1.26 -13.44 -3.92
N SER A 82 1.42 -12.15 -4.13
CA SER A 82 0.94 -11.48 -5.34
C SER A 82 1.94 -10.44 -5.84
N ARG A 83 2.01 -10.30 -7.17
CA ARG A 83 2.79 -9.23 -7.82
C ARG A 83 2.02 -7.91 -7.94
N GLN A 84 0.72 -7.94 -7.70
CA GLN A 84 -0.16 -6.79 -7.84
C GLN A 84 -0.97 -6.57 -6.56
N PRO A 85 -1.25 -5.31 -6.23
CA PRO A 85 -2.13 -5.00 -5.11
C PRO A 85 -3.55 -5.51 -5.36
N LEU A 86 -4.13 -6.10 -4.33
CA LEU A 86 -5.51 -6.54 -4.29
C LEU A 86 -6.40 -5.43 -3.73
N THR A 87 -7.55 -5.17 -4.35
CA THR A 87 -8.56 -4.27 -3.81
C THR A 87 -9.57 -5.07 -3.01
N MET A 88 -9.65 -4.78 -1.72
CA MET A 88 -10.57 -5.45 -0.81
C MET A 88 -11.60 -4.44 -0.28
N ARG A 89 -12.79 -4.92 0.01
CA ARG A 89 -13.87 -4.13 0.60
C ARG A 89 -13.69 -4.05 2.11
N LEU A 90 -13.92 -2.87 2.68
CA LEU A 90 -13.94 -2.70 4.12
C LEU A 90 -15.18 -3.38 4.71
N TYR A 91 -14.98 -4.50 5.41
CA TYR A 91 -16.04 -5.20 6.12
C TYR A 91 -16.29 -4.56 7.48
N ARG A 92 -15.21 -4.32 8.26
CA ARG A 92 -15.29 -3.72 9.58
C ARG A 92 -13.99 -2.99 9.94
N LEU A 93 -14.16 -1.84 10.57
CA LEU A 93 -13.07 -1.08 11.19
C LEU A 93 -13.57 -0.60 12.55
N GLN A 94 -12.96 -1.07 13.61
CA GLN A 94 -13.39 -0.74 14.97
C GLN A 94 -12.18 -0.47 15.86
N SER A 95 -12.18 0.69 16.53
CA SER A 95 -11.17 1.04 17.51
C SER A 95 -11.38 0.25 18.80
N GLY A 96 -10.30 -0.26 19.37
CA GLY A 96 -10.23 -0.79 20.71
C GLY A 96 -9.96 0.29 21.76
N ASP A 97 -9.96 -0.11 23.02
CA ASP A 97 -9.73 0.79 24.16
C ASP A 97 -8.23 1.09 24.39
N ASP A 98 -7.36 0.28 23.82
CA ASP A 98 -5.89 0.35 23.97
C ASP A 98 -5.19 1.26 22.94
N GLY A 99 -5.96 1.98 22.13
CA GLY A 99 -5.43 2.85 21.07
C GLY A 99 -5.16 2.12 19.76
N ARG A 100 -5.42 0.82 19.68
CA ARG A 100 -5.34 0.02 18.45
C ARG A 100 -6.73 -0.14 17.82
N ALA A 101 -6.77 -0.62 16.61
CA ALA A 101 -8.02 -0.88 15.89
C ALA A 101 -7.95 -2.22 15.16
N ILE A 102 -9.08 -2.92 15.11
CA ILE A 102 -9.22 -4.09 14.25
C ILE A 102 -9.72 -3.64 12.87
N LEU A 103 -9.01 -4.03 11.85
CA LEU A 103 -9.39 -3.90 10.44
C LEU A 103 -9.79 -5.28 9.94
N ILE A 104 -10.96 -5.40 9.33
CA ILE A 104 -11.38 -6.59 8.61
C ILE A 104 -11.77 -6.19 7.21
N LEU A 105 -11.13 -6.83 6.24
CA LEU A 105 -11.36 -6.65 4.82
C LEU A 105 -11.93 -7.92 4.23
N GLU A 106 -12.78 -7.80 3.21
CA GLU A 106 -13.31 -8.93 2.47
C GLU A 106 -12.99 -8.86 0.98
N SER A 107 -12.79 -10.01 0.35
CA SER A 107 -12.62 -10.15 -1.09
C SER A 107 -13.33 -11.39 -1.59
N ASP A 108 -13.84 -11.32 -2.82
CA ASP A 108 -14.34 -12.43 -3.61
C ASP A 108 -13.35 -12.88 -4.69
N GLU A 109 -12.21 -12.21 -4.79
CA GLU A 109 -11.12 -12.61 -5.67
C GLU A 109 -10.31 -13.74 -5.02
N MET A 110 -10.63 -14.97 -5.38
CA MET A 110 -10.00 -16.17 -4.83
C MET A 110 -8.79 -16.56 -5.67
N LEU A 111 -7.61 -16.48 -5.04
CA LEU A 111 -6.38 -17.03 -5.60
C LEU A 111 -6.00 -18.30 -4.84
N PRO A 112 -5.58 -19.38 -5.54
CA PRO A 112 -5.25 -20.65 -4.89
C PRO A 112 -4.22 -20.52 -3.77
N ASP A 113 -3.24 -19.63 -3.92
CA ASP A 113 -2.17 -19.41 -2.94
C ASP A 113 -2.69 -18.85 -1.61
N TYR A 114 -3.85 -18.14 -1.60
CA TYR A 114 -4.45 -17.64 -0.36
C TYR A 114 -5.14 -18.74 0.48
N LEU A 115 -5.50 -19.86 -0.13
CA LEU A 115 -6.16 -20.97 0.57
C LEU A 115 -5.29 -21.63 1.65
N THR A 116 -3.98 -21.57 1.49
CA THR A 116 -3.01 -22.21 2.38
C THR A 116 -2.34 -21.22 3.34
N CYS A 117 -2.60 -19.92 3.19
CA CYS A 117 -1.99 -18.88 4.01
C CYS A 117 -2.90 -18.50 5.17
N ARG A 118 -2.39 -18.55 6.39
CA ARG A 118 -3.10 -18.13 7.60
C ARG A 118 -2.61 -16.79 8.13
N GLN A 119 -1.32 -16.56 8.06
CA GLN A 119 -0.70 -15.33 8.50
C GLN A 119 0.26 -14.83 7.43
N GLN A 120 0.09 -13.59 7.04
CA GLN A 120 0.88 -12.94 6.00
C GLN A 120 1.10 -11.47 6.32
N ASP A 121 2.27 -11.00 6.01
CA ASP A 121 2.55 -9.57 5.99
C ASP A 121 1.86 -8.94 4.78
N ALA A 122 1.29 -7.77 4.98
CA ALA A 122 0.63 -7.02 3.94
C ALA A 122 0.93 -5.52 4.03
N ASP A 123 1.27 -4.91 2.90
CA ASP A 123 1.43 -3.47 2.81
C ASP A 123 0.08 -2.81 2.53
N LEU A 124 -0.31 -1.90 3.42
CA LEU A 124 -1.51 -1.10 3.27
C LEU A 124 -1.23 0.11 2.37
N LEU A 125 -1.81 0.12 1.18
CA LEU A 125 -1.61 1.19 0.21
C LEU A 125 -2.57 2.36 0.47
N MET A 126 -2.10 3.38 1.19
CA MET A 126 -2.91 4.53 1.61
C MET A 126 -3.22 5.50 0.49
N GLY A 127 -2.41 5.53 -0.57
CA GLY A 127 -2.61 6.41 -1.71
C GLY A 127 -1.64 6.12 -2.85
N THR A 128 -1.97 6.68 -4.01
CA THR A 128 -1.09 6.68 -5.18
C THR A 128 -0.86 8.13 -5.59
N TYR A 129 0.38 8.53 -5.66
CA TYR A 129 0.77 9.84 -6.13
C TYR A 129 1.40 9.71 -7.51
N THR A 130 0.98 10.53 -8.45
CA THR A 130 1.53 10.57 -9.80
C THR A 130 2.21 11.92 -10.03
N GLY A 131 3.43 11.90 -10.52
CA GLY A 131 4.19 13.12 -10.76
C GLY A 131 5.57 12.84 -11.35
N LEU A 132 6.34 13.90 -11.51
CA LEU A 132 7.74 13.85 -11.93
C LEU A 132 8.62 13.61 -10.71
N LYS A 133 9.51 12.65 -10.81
CA LYS A 133 10.48 12.33 -9.74
C LYS A 133 11.69 13.25 -9.87
N VAL A 134 11.86 14.11 -8.86
CA VAL A 134 12.98 15.06 -8.75
C VAL A 134 13.96 14.53 -7.71
N PRO A 135 15.20 14.19 -8.05
CA PRO A 135 16.22 13.79 -7.09
C PRO A 135 16.46 14.89 -6.06
N ALA A 136 16.60 14.54 -4.78
CA ALA A 136 16.88 15.51 -3.72
C ALA A 136 18.14 16.35 -3.99
N GLN A 137 19.13 15.76 -4.66
CA GLN A 137 20.37 16.43 -5.07
C GLN A 137 20.17 17.53 -6.12
N ALA A 138 19.07 17.51 -6.89
CA ALA A 138 18.76 18.53 -7.88
C ALA A 138 18.06 19.75 -7.27
N LEU A 139 17.55 19.65 -6.03
CA LEU A 139 16.80 20.73 -5.40
C LEU A 139 17.71 21.92 -5.07
N ARG A 140 17.24 23.11 -5.40
CA ARG A 140 17.92 24.39 -5.14
C ARG A 140 16.94 25.41 -4.60
N GLN A 141 17.47 26.39 -3.91
CA GLN A 141 16.68 27.54 -3.46
C GLN A 141 17.18 28.80 -4.16
N LYS A 142 16.25 29.55 -4.74
CA LYS A 142 16.49 30.84 -5.36
C LYS A 142 15.40 31.83 -4.93
N ASP A 143 15.78 32.99 -4.45
CA ASP A 143 14.87 34.07 -4.01
C ASP A 143 13.79 33.58 -3.02
N GLY A 144 14.16 32.64 -2.11
CA GLY A 144 13.25 32.05 -1.12
C GLY A 144 12.35 30.94 -1.68
N GLN A 145 12.39 30.63 -2.97
CA GLN A 145 11.61 29.58 -3.60
C GLN A 145 12.43 28.32 -3.84
N TRP A 146 11.83 27.17 -3.59
CA TRP A 146 12.40 25.88 -3.95
C TRP A 146 12.16 25.58 -5.42
N GLY A 147 13.17 25.04 -6.10
CA GLY A 147 13.09 24.72 -7.53
C GLY A 147 14.25 23.84 -7.99
N VAL A 148 14.30 23.65 -9.28
CA VAL A 148 15.37 22.93 -9.96
C VAL A 148 15.88 23.76 -11.14
N TYR A 149 17.17 23.58 -11.48
CA TYR A 149 17.68 24.07 -12.76
C TYR A 149 17.49 23.02 -13.83
N VAL A 150 16.92 23.42 -14.95
CA VAL A 150 16.81 22.62 -16.16
C VAL A 150 17.69 23.18 -17.26
N LEU A 151 18.07 22.32 -18.19
CA LEU A 151 18.83 22.72 -19.36
C LEU A 151 17.84 23.08 -20.48
N ASP A 152 17.76 24.37 -20.83
CA ASP A 152 17.06 24.85 -22.02
C ASP A 152 18.09 25.19 -23.11
N GLY A 153 18.13 24.37 -24.17
CA GLY A 153 19.21 24.42 -25.13
C GLY A 153 20.57 24.16 -24.48
N SER A 154 21.38 25.20 -24.33
CA SER A 154 22.70 25.17 -23.67
C SER A 154 22.76 26.02 -22.39
N THR A 155 21.67 26.60 -21.95
CA THR A 155 21.59 27.47 -20.78
C THR A 155 20.80 26.84 -19.65
N ALA A 156 21.13 27.22 -18.41
CA ALA A 156 20.37 26.82 -17.25
C ALA A 156 19.18 27.76 -17.04
N GLU A 157 18.02 27.20 -16.75
CA GLU A 157 16.79 27.92 -16.38
C GLU A 157 16.29 27.40 -15.03
N PHE A 158 15.99 28.33 -14.11
CA PHE A 158 15.40 27.95 -12.82
C PHE A 158 13.89 27.76 -12.95
N LYS A 159 13.40 26.58 -12.55
CA LYS A 159 11.97 26.29 -12.48
C LYS A 159 11.54 26.08 -11.03
N PRO A 160 10.67 26.94 -10.48
CA PRO A 160 10.13 26.72 -9.15
C PRO A 160 9.25 25.49 -9.15
N ILE A 161 9.30 24.72 -8.04
CA ILE A 161 8.51 23.52 -7.87
C ILE A 161 7.77 23.53 -6.54
N GLN A 162 6.64 22.84 -6.52
CA GLN A 162 5.93 22.46 -5.30
C GLN A 162 5.77 20.94 -5.35
N TRP A 163 6.14 20.25 -4.28
CA TRP A 163 6.03 18.79 -4.24
C TRP A 163 4.75 18.34 -3.54
N ILE A 164 4.23 17.22 -4.01
CA ILE A 164 3.04 16.54 -3.46
C ILE A 164 3.41 15.39 -2.53
N TYR A 165 4.68 14.93 -2.63
CA TYR A 165 5.22 13.87 -1.79
C TYR A 165 6.75 13.98 -1.75
N GLN A 166 7.35 13.57 -0.64
CA GLN A 166 8.82 13.58 -0.48
C GLN A 166 9.31 12.33 0.23
N THR A 167 10.53 11.94 -0.11
CA THR A 167 11.33 10.94 0.58
C THR A 167 12.72 11.52 0.86
N GLU A 168 13.59 10.78 1.51
CA GLU A 168 15.00 11.19 1.69
C GLU A 168 15.75 11.36 0.36
N SER A 169 15.40 10.61 -0.67
CA SER A 169 16.13 10.55 -1.94
C SER A 169 15.51 11.36 -3.08
N TYR A 170 14.19 11.66 -3.01
CA TYR A 170 13.50 12.37 -4.08
C TYR A 170 12.25 13.12 -3.60
N TYR A 171 11.82 14.08 -4.43
CA TYR A 171 10.56 14.80 -4.35
C TYR A 171 9.68 14.40 -5.53
N LEU A 172 8.37 14.27 -5.30
CA LEU A 172 7.39 14.06 -6.36
C LEU A 172 6.66 15.37 -6.63
N VAL A 173 6.75 15.83 -7.87
CA VAL A 173 6.27 17.14 -8.31
C VAL A 173 5.20 16.92 -9.38
N PRO A 174 4.08 17.66 -9.36
CA PRO A 174 3.13 17.61 -10.46
C PRO A 174 3.81 17.98 -11.78
N SER A 175 3.49 17.24 -12.84
CA SER A 175 3.93 17.61 -14.17
C SER A 175 3.17 18.84 -14.64
N ALA A 176 3.87 19.88 -15.08
CA ALA A 176 3.25 21.02 -15.72
C ALA A 176 2.65 20.61 -17.08
N GLU A 177 1.61 21.34 -17.52
CA GLU A 177 1.00 21.13 -18.83
C GLU A 177 1.97 21.49 -20.00
N SER A 178 2.94 22.38 -19.74
CA SER A 178 3.96 22.78 -20.68
C SER A 178 5.25 23.20 -19.97
N ALA A 179 6.38 23.12 -20.64
CA ALA A 179 7.69 23.51 -20.12
C ALA A 179 7.77 24.97 -19.65
N LYS A 180 6.93 25.86 -20.21
CA LYS A 180 6.86 27.28 -19.81
C LYS A 180 6.15 27.52 -18.49
N LYS A 181 5.32 26.58 -18.02
CA LYS A 181 4.51 26.74 -16.81
C LYS A 181 5.09 26.07 -15.56
N GLY A 182 6.20 25.35 -15.71
CA GLY A 182 6.85 24.66 -14.62
C GLY A 182 7.65 23.44 -15.11
N LEU A 183 7.94 22.51 -14.21
CA LEU A 183 8.68 21.31 -14.54
C LEU A 183 7.85 20.38 -15.42
N TYR A 184 8.40 20.00 -16.56
CA TYR A 184 7.75 19.22 -17.60
C TYR A 184 8.43 17.87 -17.80
N ARG A 185 7.71 16.89 -18.35
CA ARG A 185 8.12 15.47 -18.42
C ARG A 185 9.48 15.21 -19.06
N TYR A 186 9.92 16.06 -20.01
CA TYR A 186 11.16 15.87 -20.75
C TYR A 186 12.23 16.91 -20.43
N ASP A 187 12.02 17.71 -19.38
CA ASP A 187 13.02 18.65 -18.91
C ASP A 187 14.27 17.90 -18.45
N ARG A 188 15.43 18.38 -18.87
CA ARG A 188 16.74 17.85 -18.48
C ARG A 188 17.19 18.55 -17.21
N MET A 189 17.00 17.94 -16.06
CA MET A 189 17.39 18.52 -14.77
C MET A 189 18.91 18.47 -14.58
N ILE A 190 19.45 19.56 -14.05
CA ILE A 190 20.86 19.66 -13.66
C ILE A 190 20.98 19.19 -12.21
N VAL A 191 21.50 17.98 -12.01
CA VAL A 191 21.66 17.38 -10.68
C VAL A 191 22.88 17.92 -9.97
N GLN A 192 24.00 18.13 -10.71
CA GLN A 192 25.25 18.63 -10.17
C GLN A 192 25.73 19.84 -10.98
N GLY A 193 26.16 20.87 -10.28
CA GLY A 193 26.73 22.08 -10.89
C GLY A 193 27.10 23.08 -9.82
N LYS A 194 28.24 23.79 -10.00
CA LYS A 194 28.62 24.90 -9.15
C LYS A 194 28.12 26.22 -9.72
N ASP A 195 27.64 27.09 -8.84
CA ASP A 195 27.22 28.46 -9.19
C ASP A 195 26.18 28.48 -10.33
N LEU A 196 25.17 27.62 -10.25
CA LEU A 196 24.07 27.62 -11.21
C LEU A 196 23.26 28.92 -11.06
N ALA A 197 23.05 29.59 -12.20
CA ALA A 197 22.25 30.80 -12.33
C ALA A 197 21.51 30.74 -13.66
N ASP A 198 20.43 31.54 -13.80
CA ASP A 198 19.72 31.64 -15.06
C ASP A 198 20.65 32.14 -16.17
N ASP A 199 20.41 31.69 -17.39
CA ASP A 199 21.15 31.99 -18.58
C ASP A 199 22.64 31.55 -18.55
N LYS A 200 23.06 30.83 -17.50
CA LYS A 200 24.43 30.28 -17.46
C LYS A 200 24.58 29.18 -18.49
N VAL A 201 25.56 29.34 -19.36
CA VAL A 201 25.91 28.33 -20.35
C VAL A 201 26.55 27.12 -19.67
N ILE A 202 25.96 25.97 -19.88
CA ILE A 202 26.42 24.67 -19.38
C ILE A 202 27.20 23.98 -20.53
N ARG A 203 28.46 23.67 -20.27
CA ARG A 203 29.33 22.96 -21.21
C ARG A 203 29.50 21.51 -20.76
#